data_0d62ced0fb177989128e3ea06019c6ba
#
_entry.id   0d62ced0fb177989128e3ea06019c6ba
#
_cell.length_a   1.000
_cell.length_b   1.000
_cell.length_c   1.000
_cell.angle_alpha   90.00
_cell.angle_beta   90.00
_cell.angle_gamma   90.00
#
_symmetry.space_group_name_H-M   'P 1'
#
loop_
_entity.id
_entity.type
_entity.pdbx_description
1 polymer ?
#
loop_
_entity_poly.entity_id
_entity_poly.type
_entity_poly.pdbx_seq_one_letter_code
_entity_poly.pdbx_strand_id
1 'polypeptide(L)'
;MTALASAAILLAMPRKTDKSRKQGRPPRIRVPNGEKVIFTVDHQKVLGIAQRLSLTGGSALLVKGSFPVGTLAEMALGTVFGKVNAHIEFLHLGADGVPQVQAFRFLAMDDVSTKRFNAALKQMQKAGFSDAVEQKPTLIDTALEGWNKLRDSVRQLSGR
;
A
#
# COMPACT_ATOMS: atom_id res chain seq x y z
N MET A 1 -69.85 10.54 -11.16
CA MET A 1 -69.35 9.14 -11.19
C MET A 1 -68.50 8.97 -12.43
N THR A 2 -67.23 9.12 -12.36
CA THR A 2 -66.26 8.62 -13.36
C THR A 2 -64.88 8.73 -12.76
N ALA A 3 -64.25 7.60 -12.48
CA ALA A 3 -62.90 7.47 -11.97
C ALA A 3 -61.90 7.61 -13.12
N LEU A 4 -60.95 8.52 -12.98
CA LEU A 4 -59.81 8.66 -13.88
C LEU A 4 -58.62 7.94 -13.25
N ALA A 5 -58.23 6.81 -13.87
CA ALA A 5 -57.03 6.07 -13.56
C ALA A 5 -55.80 6.83 -14.10
N SER A 6 -54.95 7.30 -13.23
CA SER A 6 -53.68 7.92 -13.58
C SER A 6 -52.59 6.83 -13.70
N ALA A 7 -52.20 6.51 -14.92
CA ALA A 7 -51.12 5.57 -15.22
C ALA A 7 -49.77 6.27 -15.00
N ALA A 8 -49.04 5.90 -13.96
CA ALA A 8 -47.65 6.31 -13.73
C ALA A 8 -46.72 5.56 -14.67
N ILE A 9 -46.19 6.25 -15.66
CA ILE A 9 -45.14 5.75 -16.54
C ILE A 9 -43.81 5.81 -15.76
N LEU A 10 -43.36 4.64 -15.27
CA LEU A 10 -42.06 4.50 -14.67
C LEU A 10 -40.99 4.50 -15.78
N LEU A 11 -40.34 5.64 -16.00
CA LEU A 11 -39.17 5.72 -16.87
C LEU A 11 -38.00 4.94 -16.21
N ALA A 12 -37.74 3.77 -16.74
CA ALA A 12 -36.54 2.99 -16.39
C ALA A 12 -35.31 3.70 -16.95
N MET A 13 -34.63 4.49 -16.13
CA MET A 13 -33.30 5.01 -16.47
C MET A 13 -32.31 3.84 -16.54
N PRO A 14 -31.51 3.73 -17.62
CA PRO A 14 -30.45 2.74 -17.68
C PRO A 14 -29.44 3.04 -16.59
N ARG A 15 -29.31 2.14 -15.60
CA ARG A 15 -28.22 2.18 -14.63
C ARG A 15 -26.91 2.05 -15.42
N LYS A 16 -26.17 3.16 -15.54
CA LYS A 16 -24.77 3.10 -15.92
C LYS A 16 -24.08 2.17 -14.92
N THR A 17 -23.74 0.98 -15.37
CA THR A 17 -22.84 0.08 -14.64
C THR A 17 -21.52 0.84 -14.55
N ASP A 18 -21.30 1.46 -13.41
CA ASP A 18 -20.03 2.05 -13.03
C ASP A 18 -19.03 0.89 -12.99
N LYS A 19 -18.28 0.77 -14.09
CA LYS A 19 -17.11 -0.11 -14.12
C LYS A 19 -16.18 0.46 -13.06
N SER A 20 -16.35 0.00 -11.82
CA SER A 20 -15.43 0.19 -10.72
C SER A 20 -14.04 -0.06 -11.30
N ARG A 21 -13.33 1.01 -11.63
CA ARG A 21 -11.90 0.99 -11.91
C ARG A 21 -11.30 0.25 -10.73
N LYS A 22 -10.76 -0.93 -10.95
CA LYS A 22 -9.86 -1.59 -10.02
C LYS A 22 -8.72 -0.59 -9.82
N GLN A 23 -8.89 0.34 -8.90
CA GLN A 23 -7.81 1.20 -8.44
C GLN A 23 -6.79 0.25 -7.83
N GLY A 24 -5.78 -0.07 -8.63
CA GLY A 24 -4.67 -0.88 -8.17
C GLY A 24 -4.15 -0.26 -6.88
N ARG A 25 -3.91 -1.08 -5.87
CA ARG A 25 -3.33 -0.62 -4.59
C ARG A 25 -2.07 0.20 -4.90
N PRO A 26 -1.90 1.40 -4.30
CA PRO A 26 -0.70 2.20 -4.53
C PRO A 26 0.56 1.37 -4.31
N PRO A 27 1.59 1.52 -5.14
CA PRO A 27 2.84 0.79 -4.98
C PRO A 27 3.42 1.07 -3.59
N ARG A 28 3.84 0.02 -2.91
CA ARG A 28 4.55 0.10 -1.64
C ARG A 28 6.03 0.19 -1.90
N ILE A 29 6.70 0.99 -1.13
CA ILE A 29 8.13 1.20 -1.21
C ILE A 29 8.74 0.73 0.10
N ARG A 30 9.70 -0.18 0.05
CA ARG A 30 10.51 -0.56 1.20
C ARG A 30 11.43 0.61 1.56
N VAL A 31 11.40 1.03 2.81
CA VAL A 31 12.23 2.16 3.27
C VAL A 31 13.64 1.64 3.53
N PRO A 32 14.66 2.15 2.82
CA PRO A 32 16.03 1.74 3.07
C PRO A 32 16.51 2.25 4.44
N ASN A 33 17.44 1.53 5.05
CA ASN A 33 18.19 1.94 6.24
C ASN A 33 17.36 2.24 7.51
N GLY A 34 16.07 1.84 7.55
CA GLY A 34 15.27 2.01 8.76
C GLY A 34 15.11 3.45 9.20
N GLU A 35 14.57 4.30 8.31
CA GLU A 35 14.28 5.70 8.61
C GLU A 35 13.45 5.83 9.88
N LYS A 36 13.91 6.72 10.78
CA LYS A 36 13.24 6.97 12.06
C LYS A 36 11.97 7.79 11.81
N VAL A 37 10.90 7.35 12.42
CA VAL A 37 9.62 8.05 12.45
C VAL A 37 9.21 8.28 13.91
N ILE A 38 8.71 9.45 14.22
CA ILE A 38 8.20 9.80 15.54
C ILE A 38 6.68 9.89 15.45
N PHE A 39 6.01 9.13 16.28
CA PHE A 39 4.56 9.23 16.48
C PHE A 39 4.27 9.95 17.80
N THR A 40 3.35 10.90 17.78
CA THR A 40 2.86 11.58 18.98
C THR A 40 1.42 11.14 19.22
N VAL A 41 1.18 10.42 20.31
CA VAL A 41 -0.13 9.94 20.75
C VAL A 41 -0.36 10.52 22.15
N ASP A 42 -1.45 11.23 22.36
CA ASP A 42 -1.80 11.84 23.66
C ASP A 42 -0.62 12.59 24.32
N HIS A 43 0.07 13.42 23.51
CA HIS A 43 1.28 14.17 23.90
C HIS A 43 2.53 13.33 24.20
N GLN A 44 2.45 12.01 24.10
CA GLN A 44 3.60 11.12 24.27
C GLN A 44 4.25 10.80 22.92
N LYS A 45 5.58 10.93 22.88
CA LYS A 45 6.37 10.61 21.68
C LYS A 45 6.84 9.17 21.72
N VAL A 46 6.52 8.42 20.65
CA VAL A 46 6.96 7.05 20.45
C VAL A 46 7.79 6.97 19.17
N LEU A 47 8.98 6.40 19.31
CA LEU A 47 9.88 6.18 18.19
C LEU A 47 9.47 4.93 17.45
N GLY A 48 9.42 5.00 16.12
CA GLY A 48 9.27 3.88 15.22
C GLY A 48 10.35 3.88 14.15
N ILE A 49 10.47 2.77 13.47
CA ILE A 49 11.34 2.58 12.30
C ILE A 49 10.43 2.25 11.12
N ALA A 50 10.37 3.14 10.14
CA ALA A 50 9.56 2.96 8.95
C ALA A 50 10.04 1.74 8.18
N GLN A 51 9.12 0.83 7.83
CA GLN A 51 9.42 -0.39 7.07
C GLN A 51 8.98 -0.24 5.62
N ARG A 52 7.73 0.15 5.41
CA ARG A 52 7.14 0.39 4.09
C ARG A 52 6.32 1.65 4.09
N LEU A 53 6.34 2.36 2.97
CA LEU A 53 5.57 3.57 2.74
C LEU A 53 4.84 3.50 1.40
N SER A 54 3.68 4.14 1.32
CA SER A 54 2.90 4.34 0.11
C SER A 54 2.17 5.68 0.19
N LEU A 55 1.51 6.11 -0.88
CA LEU A 55 0.75 7.35 -0.90
C LEU A 55 -0.40 7.41 0.13
N THR A 56 -0.88 6.27 0.61
CA THR A 56 -2.05 6.18 1.50
C THR A 56 -1.70 5.83 2.95
N GLY A 57 -0.45 5.48 3.24
CA GLY A 57 -0.02 5.05 4.56
C GLY A 57 1.27 4.25 4.52
N GLY A 58 1.50 3.46 5.55
CA GLY A 58 2.71 2.67 5.66
C GLY A 58 2.67 1.64 6.78
N SER A 59 3.85 1.15 7.12
CA SER A 59 4.09 0.29 8.27
C SER A 59 5.37 0.71 8.99
N ALA A 60 5.39 0.56 10.30
CA ALA A 60 6.54 0.88 11.13
C ALA A 60 6.71 -0.14 12.26
N LEU A 61 7.96 -0.46 12.55
CA LEU A 61 8.33 -1.18 13.76
C LEU A 61 8.38 -0.17 14.92
N LEU A 62 7.50 -0.32 15.90
CA LEU A 62 7.47 0.54 17.08
C LEU A 62 8.50 0.05 18.10
N VAL A 63 9.32 0.98 18.63
CA VAL A 63 10.37 0.64 19.60
C VAL A 63 9.75 0.25 20.94
N LYS A 64 8.60 0.80 21.30
CA LYS A 64 7.86 0.49 22.52
C LYS A 64 6.39 0.23 22.22
N GLY A 65 5.95 -0.99 22.53
CA GLY A 65 4.55 -1.36 22.53
C GLY A 65 3.88 -1.35 21.14
N SER A 66 2.58 -1.33 21.18
CA SER A 66 1.68 -1.21 20.01
C SER A 66 0.49 -0.37 20.43
N PHE A 67 -0.23 0.15 19.45
CA PHE A 67 -1.44 0.93 19.68
C PHE A 67 -2.68 0.17 19.24
N PRO A 68 -3.83 0.34 19.91
CA PRO A 68 -5.09 -0.19 19.44
C PRO A 68 -5.40 0.31 18.02
N VAL A 69 -6.10 -0.53 17.24
CA VAL A 69 -6.62 -0.12 15.93
C VAL A 69 -7.55 1.07 16.09
N GLY A 70 -7.40 2.07 15.23
CA GLY A 70 -8.17 3.31 15.29
C GLY A 70 -7.52 4.42 16.14
N THR A 71 -6.39 4.16 16.81
CA THR A 71 -5.67 5.20 17.54
C THR A 71 -5.15 6.26 16.57
N LEU A 72 -5.47 7.52 16.86
CA LEU A 72 -5.00 8.68 16.09
C LEU A 72 -3.65 9.15 16.60
N ALA A 73 -2.77 9.56 15.70
CA ALA A 73 -1.46 10.09 16.04
C ALA A 73 -1.00 11.18 15.07
N GLU A 74 -0.12 12.03 15.53
CA GLU A 74 0.71 12.85 14.65
C GLU A 74 1.99 12.10 14.31
N MET A 75 2.34 12.08 13.05
CA MET A 75 3.56 11.45 12.54
C MET A 75 4.54 12.52 12.08
N ALA A 76 5.81 12.36 12.44
CA ALA A 76 6.91 13.15 11.92
C ALA A 76 7.99 12.22 11.36
N LEU A 77 8.21 12.29 10.04
CA LEU A 77 9.21 11.51 9.31
C LEU A 77 10.29 12.46 8.76
N GLY A 78 11.55 12.15 9.05
CA GLY A 78 12.68 12.80 8.40
C GLY A 78 12.91 12.24 7.00
N THR A 79 13.08 13.11 6.02
CA THR A 79 13.45 12.72 4.65
C THR A 79 14.58 13.61 4.15
N VAL A 80 15.24 13.22 3.07
CA VAL A 80 16.26 14.05 2.41
C VAL A 80 15.69 15.37 1.88
N PHE A 81 14.37 15.46 1.69
CA PHE A 81 13.66 16.67 1.25
C PHE A 81 13.13 17.51 2.43
N GLY A 82 13.44 17.11 3.67
CA GLY A 82 13.02 17.76 4.88
C GLY A 82 12.00 16.95 5.67
N LYS A 83 11.52 17.54 6.76
CA LYS A 83 10.55 16.91 7.66
C LYS A 83 9.17 16.85 7.00
N VAL A 84 8.53 15.70 7.12
CA VAL A 84 7.16 15.43 6.71
C VAL A 84 6.30 15.22 7.95
N ASN A 85 5.24 15.99 8.10
CA ASN A 85 4.26 15.82 9.18
C ASN A 85 2.94 15.33 8.60
N ALA A 86 2.29 14.42 9.30
CA ALA A 86 0.99 13.89 8.89
C ALA A 86 0.17 13.49 10.12
N HIS A 87 -1.16 13.58 10.00
CA HIS A 87 -2.08 12.89 10.91
C HIS A 87 -2.34 11.49 10.37
N ILE A 88 -2.24 10.51 11.24
CA ILE A 88 -2.39 9.10 10.90
C ILE A 88 -3.37 8.40 11.84
N GLU A 89 -3.82 7.25 11.40
CA GLU A 89 -4.55 6.29 12.21
C GLU A 89 -3.81 4.97 12.20
N PHE A 90 -3.56 4.40 13.37
CA PHE A 90 -2.99 3.08 13.50
C PHE A 90 -4.00 1.99 13.10
N LEU A 91 -3.53 1.03 12.34
CA LEU A 91 -4.28 -0.11 11.86
C LEU A 91 -3.80 -1.39 12.59
N HIS A 92 -3.96 -2.53 11.91
CA HIS A 92 -3.60 -3.83 12.47
C HIS A 92 -2.10 -3.96 12.77
N LEU A 93 -1.78 -4.75 13.79
CA LEU A 93 -0.45 -5.24 14.11
C LEU A 93 -0.12 -6.47 13.25
N GLY A 94 1.16 -6.81 13.12
CA GLY A 94 1.61 -7.91 12.27
C GLY A 94 1.65 -7.56 10.79
N ALA A 95 1.80 -6.29 10.46
CA ALA A 95 1.98 -5.83 9.08
C ALA A 95 3.25 -6.44 8.46
N ASP A 96 3.18 -6.66 7.15
CA ASP A 96 4.32 -7.19 6.37
C ASP A 96 4.83 -8.58 6.85
N GLY A 97 3.98 -9.34 7.55
CA GLY A 97 4.33 -10.65 8.11
C GLY A 97 5.22 -10.60 9.35
N VAL A 98 5.50 -9.42 9.88
CA VAL A 98 6.32 -9.23 11.09
C VAL A 98 5.42 -8.84 12.26
N PRO A 99 5.33 -9.65 13.34
CA PRO A 99 4.36 -9.43 14.42
C PRO A 99 4.47 -8.07 15.11
N GLN A 100 5.66 -7.48 15.19
CA GLN A 100 5.90 -6.20 15.88
C GLN A 100 5.71 -4.98 14.96
N VAL A 101 5.46 -5.17 13.67
CA VAL A 101 5.25 -4.08 12.72
C VAL A 101 3.79 -3.70 12.70
N GLN A 102 3.51 -2.43 12.95
CA GLN A 102 2.17 -1.89 12.92
C GLN A 102 1.92 -1.08 11.66
N ALA A 103 0.79 -1.34 11.01
CA ALA A 103 0.33 -0.58 9.86
C ALA A 103 -0.33 0.72 10.31
N PHE A 104 -0.28 1.74 9.45
CA PHE A 104 -1.00 3.00 9.62
C PHE A 104 -1.48 3.54 8.29
N ARG A 105 -2.50 4.39 8.32
CA ARG A 105 -2.97 5.14 7.16
C ARG A 105 -2.86 6.64 7.39
N PHE A 106 -2.60 7.39 6.33
CA PHE A 106 -2.66 8.84 6.39
C PHE A 106 -4.12 9.31 6.40
N LEU A 107 -4.42 10.24 7.28
CA LEU A 107 -5.70 10.94 7.34
C LEU A 107 -5.61 12.33 6.74
N ALA A 108 -4.55 13.06 7.09
CA ALA A 108 -4.29 14.39 6.58
C ALA A 108 -2.79 14.68 6.53
N MET A 109 -2.39 15.52 5.60
CA MET A 109 -1.03 16.01 5.44
C MET A 109 -1.10 17.40 4.82
N ASP A 110 -0.27 18.34 5.29
CA ASP A 110 -0.17 19.66 4.69
C ASP A 110 0.49 19.61 3.30
N ASP A 111 0.29 20.66 2.51
CA ASP A 111 0.78 20.72 1.13
C ASP A 111 2.31 20.62 1.03
N VAL A 112 3.04 21.20 1.99
CA VAL A 112 4.50 21.19 2.01
C VAL A 112 4.99 19.77 2.32
N SER A 113 4.42 19.14 3.34
CA SER A 113 4.70 17.75 3.70
C SER A 113 4.32 16.80 2.55
N THR A 114 3.19 17.01 1.90
CA THR A 114 2.76 16.22 0.74
C THR A 114 3.76 16.30 -0.41
N LYS A 115 4.23 17.49 -0.76
CA LYS A 115 5.25 17.68 -1.80
C LYS A 115 6.56 16.97 -1.46
N ARG A 116 7.06 17.14 -0.22
CA ARG A 116 8.28 16.50 0.28
C ARG A 116 8.16 14.99 0.29
N PHE A 117 7.03 14.47 0.77
CA PHE A 117 6.76 13.04 0.84
C PHE A 117 6.71 12.41 -0.55
N ASN A 118 6.00 13.03 -1.49
CA ASN A 118 5.93 12.56 -2.88
C ASN A 118 7.31 12.57 -3.56
N ALA A 119 8.14 13.58 -3.31
CA ALA A 119 9.50 13.64 -3.82
C ALA A 119 10.37 12.50 -3.25
N ALA A 120 10.26 12.24 -1.92
CA ALA A 120 10.98 11.16 -1.27
C ALA A 120 10.55 9.78 -1.81
N LEU A 121 9.24 9.52 -1.95
CA LEU A 121 8.74 8.28 -2.53
C LEU A 121 9.24 8.07 -3.96
N LYS A 122 9.19 9.10 -4.81
CA LYS A 122 9.70 9.02 -6.19
C LYS A 122 11.19 8.72 -6.24
N GLN A 123 11.98 9.32 -5.34
CA GLN A 123 13.42 9.05 -5.27
C GLN A 123 13.68 7.60 -4.85
N MET A 124 13.05 7.10 -3.80
CA MET A 124 13.19 5.72 -3.36
C MET A 124 12.74 4.74 -4.45
N GLN A 125 11.67 5.04 -5.17
CA GLN A 125 11.19 4.22 -6.28
C GLN A 125 12.21 4.17 -7.44
N LYS A 126 12.81 5.31 -7.79
CA LYS A 126 13.89 5.37 -8.80
C LYS A 126 15.14 4.61 -8.36
N ALA A 127 15.43 4.59 -7.07
CA ALA A 127 16.53 3.82 -6.49
C ALA A 127 16.27 2.30 -6.38
N GLY A 128 15.11 1.82 -6.85
CA GLY A 128 14.79 0.39 -6.90
C GLY A 128 14.16 -0.20 -5.64
N PHE A 129 13.76 0.61 -4.67
CA PHE A 129 13.13 0.15 -3.41
C PHE A 129 11.62 -0.16 -3.52
N SER A 130 11.09 -0.31 -4.73
CA SER A 130 9.68 -0.63 -4.95
C SER A 130 9.43 -2.13 -4.81
N ASP A 131 8.41 -2.53 -4.03
CA ASP A 131 7.97 -3.93 -3.91
C ASP A 131 7.50 -4.53 -5.26
N ALA A 132 7.17 -3.70 -6.24
CA ALA A 132 6.79 -4.14 -7.57
C ALA A 132 7.97 -4.78 -8.36
N VAL A 133 9.21 -4.59 -7.92
CA VAL A 133 10.40 -5.17 -8.56
C VAL A 133 10.62 -6.62 -8.14
N GLU A 134 10.07 -7.06 -6.99
CA GLU A 134 10.20 -8.46 -6.53
C GLU A 134 9.37 -9.47 -7.36
N GLN A 135 8.52 -9.00 -8.27
CA GLN A 135 7.72 -9.88 -9.16
C GLN A 135 8.29 -10.03 -10.58
N LYS A 136 9.50 -9.55 -10.84
CA LYS A 136 10.18 -10.01 -12.06
C LYS A 136 10.64 -11.45 -11.80
N PRO A 137 10.15 -12.43 -12.58
CA PRO A 137 10.68 -13.78 -12.48
C PRO A 137 12.20 -13.67 -12.62
N THR A 138 12.91 -14.15 -11.63
CA THR A 138 14.36 -14.20 -11.68
C THR A 138 14.75 -15.02 -12.92
N LEU A 139 15.89 -14.72 -13.54
CA LEU A 139 16.39 -15.48 -14.68
C LEU A 139 16.41 -16.99 -14.39
N ILE A 140 16.46 -17.38 -13.11
CA ILE A 140 16.36 -18.75 -12.60
C ILE A 140 14.96 -19.34 -12.83
N ASP A 141 13.87 -18.57 -12.60
CA ASP A 141 12.50 -19.05 -12.80
C ASP A 141 12.22 -19.28 -14.29
N THR A 142 12.72 -18.37 -15.14
CA THR A 142 12.61 -18.49 -16.59
C THR A 142 13.44 -19.68 -17.11
N ALA A 143 14.61 -19.95 -16.52
CA ALA A 143 15.42 -21.10 -16.84
C ALA A 143 14.77 -22.42 -16.41
N LEU A 144 14.16 -22.48 -15.22
CA LEU A 144 13.42 -23.65 -14.72
C LEU A 144 12.18 -23.97 -15.55
N GLU A 145 11.44 -22.95 -15.99
CA GLU A 145 10.32 -23.17 -16.94
C GLU A 145 10.80 -23.69 -18.29
N GLY A 146 11.91 -23.18 -18.80
CA GLY A 146 12.54 -23.67 -20.02
C GLY A 146 12.97 -25.14 -19.90
N TRP A 147 13.59 -25.53 -18.79
CA TRP A 147 13.99 -26.91 -18.49
C TRP A 147 12.80 -27.86 -18.37
N ASN A 148 11.72 -27.42 -17.72
CA ASN A 148 10.51 -28.25 -17.62
C ASN A 148 9.86 -28.51 -18.98
N LYS A 149 9.77 -27.50 -19.85
CA LYS A 149 9.28 -27.65 -21.22
C LYS A 149 10.15 -28.61 -22.09
N LEU A 150 11.48 -28.50 -21.95
CA LEU A 150 12.42 -29.41 -22.64
C LEU A 150 12.26 -30.85 -22.15
N ARG A 151 12.15 -31.06 -20.84
CA ARG A 151 11.97 -32.39 -20.24
C ARG A 151 10.66 -33.06 -20.70
N ASP A 152 9.57 -32.27 -20.77
CA ASP A 152 8.28 -32.81 -21.23
C ASP A 152 8.28 -33.13 -22.72
N SER A 153 8.99 -32.35 -23.54
CA SER A 153 9.18 -32.63 -24.99
C SER A 153 9.99 -33.91 -25.22
N VAL A 154 11.04 -34.14 -24.43
CA VAL A 154 11.86 -35.37 -24.50
C VAL A 154 11.05 -36.60 -24.07
N ARG A 155 10.21 -36.49 -23.04
CA ARG A 155 9.31 -37.58 -22.65
C ARG A 155 8.29 -37.96 -23.71
N GLN A 156 7.78 -36.99 -24.48
CA GLN A 156 6.86 -37.27 -25.59
C GLN A 156 7.54 -37.98 -26.79
N LEU A 157 8.84 -37.78 -26.97
CA LEU A 157 9.61 -38.41 -28.07
C LEU A 157 10.12 -39.81 -27.73
N SER A 158 10.27 -40.14 -26.43
CA SER A 158 10.73 -41.46 -25.99
C SER A 158 9.63 -42.47 -25.68
N GLY A 159 8.37 -42.09 -25.89
CA GLY A 159 7.17 -42.91 -25.64
C GLY A 159 6.55 -43.53 -26.91
N ARG A 160 7.33 -43.72 -27.98
CA ARG A 160 6.92 -44.51 -29.20
C ARG A 160 7.80 -45.73 -29.36
#